data_e230e91796d7ac6f669cf53a4297f849
#
_entry.id   e230e91796d7ac6f669cf53a4297f849
#
_cell.length_a   1.000
_cell.length_b   1.000
_cell.length_c   1.000
_cell.angle_alpha   90.00
_cell.angle_beta   90.00
_cell.angle_gamma   90.00
#
_symmetry.space_group_name_H-M   'P 1'
#
loop_
_entity.id
_entity.type
_entity.pdbx_description
1 polymer ?
#
loop_
_entity_poly.entity_id
_entity_poly.type
_entity_poly.pdbx_seq_one_letter_code
_entity_poly.pdbx_strand_id
1 'polypeptide(L)'
;MEQSRIVVTGGVGLIGSALIWALNRRGIEDILVVDRLDSSEKWKHLVPLRFADYLDADDFADRITAGQSFGDVGAIFHLGACSSTTESDAGYLLRNNYEYTKSLAHWALENRARFVYASSAATYGGVEAVLSDEADLHALRPLNAYGYSKHLFDLYAQRTRLAERICGLKYFNVFGPNEDHKGEMRSIVQKAYEQIQAGGSIRLFKSHRPEYRDGEQQRDFIYVKDVVDMTLHLAEVNATGLYNVGSGTPHTWLQLVRPIFHALELPERIEFIEMPPHLRGKYQYYTCANVDRLRATGYDRPVTPLADAVTDYVTNYLVKGRALEITDAAIAAPLKAPS
;
A
#
# COMPACT_ATOMS: atom_id res chain seq x y z
N MET A 1 -17.44 -6.26 13.32
CA MET A 1 -16.83 -4.92 13.24
C MET A 1 -17.84 -3.77 13.36
N GLU A 2 -19.15 -4.03 13.23
CA GLU A 2 -20.17 -2.95 13.14
C GLU A 2 -20.44 -2.13 14.43
N GLN A 3 -20.00 -2.60 15.61
CA GLN A 3 -20.26 -1.91 16.89
C GLN A 3 -18.98 -1.50 17.65
N SER A 4 -17.81 -1.85 17.17
CA SER A 4 -16.54 -1.57 17.83
C SER A 4 -15.72 -0.57 17.01
N ARG A 5 -14.98 0.32 17.70
CA ARG A 5 -14.10 1.30 17.07
C ARG A 5 -13.04 0.65 16.19
N ILE A 6 -12.74 1.24 15.06
CA ILE A 6 -11.61 0.87 14.21
C ILE A 6 -10.51 1.90 14.34
N VAL A 7 -9.27 1.47 14.53
CA VAL A 7 -8.09 2.32 14.52
C VAL A 7 -7.35 2.16 13.20
N VAL A 8 -7.06 3.26 12.51
CA VAL A 8 -6.27 3.25 11.27
C VAL A 8 -5.04 4.12 11.46
N THR A 9 -3.88 3.50 11.66
CA THR A 9 -2.62 4.25 11.69
C THR A 9 -2.07 4.43 10.27
N GLY A 10 -1.41 5.55 10.00
CA GLY A 10 -1.10 5.95 8.63
C GLY A 10 -2.37 6.31 7.84
N GLY A 11 -3.44 6.71 8.56
CA GLY A 11 -4.78 6.90 8.02
C GLY A 11 -4.91 8.04 7.03
N VAL A 12 -3.92 8.91 6.95
CA VAL A 12 -3.88 10.03 6.00
C VAL A 12 -3.02 9.74 4.77
N GLY A 13 -2.31 8.60 4.78
CA GLY A 13 -1.52 8.12 3.64
C GLY A 13 -2.38 7.53 2.51
N LEU A 14 -1.73 7.12 1.40
CA LEU A 14 -2.37 6.53 0.22
C LEU A 14 -3.32 5.37 0.58
N ILE A 15 -2.83 4.33 1.25
CA ILE A 15 -3.63 3.14 1.55
C ILE A 15 -4.57 3.43 2.73
N GLY A 16 -4.12 4.19 3.75
CA GLY A 16 -4.92 4.47 4.95
C GLY A 16 -6.17 5.30 4.65
N SER A 17 -6.05 6.37 3.87
CA SER A 17 -7.21 7.19 3.48
C SER A 17 -8.18 6.44 2.57
N ALA A 18 -7.65 5.61 1.66
CA ALA A 18 -8.49 4.74 0.84
C ALA A 18 -9.19 3.65 1.68
N LEU A 19 -8.56 3.16 2.75
CA LEU A 19 -9.20 2.22 3.67
C LEU A 19 -10.34 2.89 4.45
N ILE A 20 -10.14 4.11 4.95
CA ILE A 20 -11.19 4.89 5.61
C ILE A 20 -12.36 5.14 4.64
N TRP A 21 -12.05 5.52 3.38
CA TRP A 21 -13.06 5.63 2.33
C TRP A 21 -13.88 4.32 2.16
N ALA A 22 -13.20 3.17 2.08
CA ALA A 22 -13.87 1.88 1.91
C ALA A 22 -14.72 1.49 3.13
N LEU A 23 -14.29 1.84 4.37
CA LEU A 23 -15.05 1.67 5.60
C LEU A 23 -16.28 2.58 5.62
N ASN A 24 -16.14 3.86 5.24
CA ASN A 24 -17.27 4.80 5.17
C ASN A 24 -18.34 4.35 4.17
N ARG A 25 -17.96 3.76 3.04
CA ARG A 25 -18.91 3.18 2.07
C ARG A 25 -19.68 1.98 2.63
N ARG A 26 -19.18 1.36 3.70
CA ARG A 26 -19.84 0.29 4.45
C ARG A 26 -20.63 0.83 5.66
N GLY A 27 -20.74 2.16 5.80
CA GLY A 27 -21.43 2.83 6.91
C GLY A 27 -20.63 2.85 8.22
N ILE A 28 -19.33 2.53 8.19
CA ILE A 28 -18.47 2.53 9.37
C ILE A 28 -17.81 3.91 9.49
N GLU A 29 -18.15 4.64 10.56
CA GLU A 29 -17.66 6.00 10.83
C GLU A 29 -16.98 6.13 12.23
N ASP A 30 -17.15 5.15 13.15
CA ASP A 30 -16.39 5.14 14.42
C ASP A 30 -14.94 4.68 14.19
N ILE A 31 -14.19 5.58 13.54
CA ILE A 31 -12.81 5.38 13.15
C ILE A 31 -11.93 6.38 13.90
N LEU A 32 -10.92 5.88 14.63
CA LEU A 32 -9.82 6.68 15.13
C LEU A 32 -8.71 6.70 14.09
N VAL A 33 -8.48 7.88 13.50
CA VAL A 33 -7.41 8.13 12.54
C VAL A 33 -6.15 8.49 13.30
N VAL A 34 -5.05 7.79 13.03
CA VAL A 34 -3.75 8.05 13.66
C VAL A 34 -2.70 8.29 12.56
N ASP A 35 -2.07 9.47 12.54
CA ASP A 35 -1.02 9.82 11.57
C ASP A 35 -0.17 10.98 12.09
N ARG A 36 0.93 11.32 11.39
CA ARG A 36 1.66 12.58 11.54
C ARG A 36 1.30 13.47 10.37
N LEU A 37 0.64 14.59 10.61
CA LEU A 37 0.25 15.51 9.51
C LEU A 37 1.42 16.36 9.04
N ASP A 38 2.35 16.67 9.94
CA ASP A 38 3.49 17.54 9.65
C ASP A 38 3.07 18.87 8.97
N SER A 39 3.95 19.40 8.13
CA SER A 39 3.66 20.59 7.29
C SER A 39 3.11 20.23 5.90
N SER A 40 2.77 18.96 5.66
CA SER A 40 2.29 18.50 4.35
C SER A 40 0.81 18.79 4.13
N GLU A 41 0.39 18.79 2.86
CA GLU A 41 -1.00 18.98 2.45
C GLU A 41 -1.87 17.71 2.59
N LYS A 42 -1.33 16.61 3.11
CA LYS A 42 -2.04 15.31 3.16
C LYS A 42 -3.32 15.33 4.00
N TRP A 43 -3.49 16.32 4.90
CA TRP A 43 -4.74 16.51 5.62
C TRP A 43 -5.96 16.64 4.70
N LYS A 44 -5.76 17.08 3.45
CA LYS A 44 -6.82 17.21 2.44
C LYS A 44 -7.46 15.85 2.11
N HIS A 45 -6.75 14.74 2.30
CA HIS A 45 -7.28 13.39 2.09
C HIS A 45 -8.39 13.02 3.08
N LEU A 46 -8.41 13.66 4.26
CA LEU A 46 -9.45 13.43 5.27
C LEU A 46 -10.70 14.29 5.06
N VAL A 47 -10.59 15.42 4.35
CA VAL A 47 -11.72 16.37 4.19
C VAL A 47 -13.00 15.71 3.66
N PRO A 48 -12.96 14.80 2.66
CA PRO A 48 -14.16 14.14 2.15
C PRO A 48 -14.57 12.89 2.94
N LEU A 49 -13.85 12.51 4.01
CA LEU A 49 -14.06 11.28 4.76
C LEU A 49 -14.73 11.53 6.12
N ARG A 50 -15.31 10.47 6.68
CA ARG A 50 -15.96 10.50 7.99
C ARG A 50 -15.21 9.63 8.98
N PHE A 51 -14.91 10.18 10.13
CA PHE A 51 -14.20 9.51 11.23
C PHE A 51 -14.58 10.16 12.56
N ALA A 52 -14.41 9.42 13.65
CA ALA A 52 -14.80 9.87 14.98
C ALA A 52 -13.79 10.82 15.61
N ASP A 53 -12.47 10.57 15.39
CA ASP A 53 -11.40 11.36 16.02
C ASP A 53 -10.08 11.19 15.26
N TYR A 54 -9.16 12.13 15.50
CA TYR A 54 -7.78 12.11 15.02
C TYR A 54 -6.81 12.22 16.19
N LEU A 55 -5.74 11.43 16.17
CA LEU A 55 -4.60 11.54 17.07
C LEU A 55 -3.29 11.59 16.27
N ASP A 56 -2.35 12.41 16.77
CA ASP A 56 -0.96 12.33 16.32
C ASP A 56 -0.35 10.96 16.67
N ALA A 57 0.51 10.42 15.79
CA ALA A 57 1.03 9.07 15.96
C ALA A 57 1.95 8.93 17.18
N ASP A 58 2.67 9.99 17.57
CA ASP A 58 3.52 9.97 18.76
C ASP A 58 2.66 10.03 20.03
N ASP A 59 1.64 10.90 20.07
CA ASP A 59 0.66 10.94 21.16
C ASP A 59 -0.06 9.60 21.34
N PHE A 60 -0.42 8.95 20.22
CA PHE A 60 -1.07 7.63 20.26
C PHE A 60 -0.13 6.56 20.84
N ALA A 61 1.15 6.54 20.44
CA ALA A 61 2.14 5.62 20.96
C ALA A 61 2.37 5.81 22.46
N ASP A 62 2.47 7.06 22.92
CA ASP A 62 2.64 7.41 24.33
C ASP A 62 1.44 6.96 25.18
N ARG A 63 0.21 7.19 24.69
CA ARG A 63 -1.01 6.76 25.37
C ARG A 63 -1.13 5.25 25.45
N ILE A 64 -0.76 4.51 24.39
CA ILE A 64 -0.71 3.04 24.41
C ILE A 64 0.30 2.56 25.47
N THR A 65 1.50 3.15 25.49
CA THR A 65 2.55 2.79 26.46
C THR A 65 2.11 3.06 27.90
N ALA A 66 1.33 4.14 28.11
CA ALA A 66 0.73 4.46 29.39
C ALA A 66 -0.48 3.59 29.78
N GLY A 67 -0.87 2.64 28.92
CA GLY A 67 -2.01 1.74 29.16
C GLY A 67 -3.38 2.42 29.05
N GLN A 68 -3.47 3.54 28.33
CA GLN A 68 -4.73 4.25 28.12
C GLN A 68 -5.69 3.41 27.27
N SER A 69 -6.95 3.37 27.68
CA SER A 69 -8.03 2.76 26.88
C SER A 69 -8.52 3.71 25.80
N PHE A 70 -8.84 3.13 24.62
CA PHE A 70 -9.51 3.84 23.51
C PHE A 70 -10.95 3.36 23.30
N GLY A 71 -11.57 2.77 24.33
CA GLY A 71 -12.87 2.14 24.25
C GLY A 71 -12.80 0.70 23.74
N ASP A 72 -13.92 0.20 23.20
CA ASP A 72 -13.99 -1.13 22.59
C ASP A 72 -13.42 -1.07 21.15
N VAL A 73 -12.14 -1.39 21.00
CA VAL A 73 -11.45 -1.42 19.71
C VAL A 73 -11.57 -2.82 19.11
N GLY A 74 -12.34 -2.94 18.02
CA GLY A 74 -12.53 -4.21 17.32
C GLY A 74 -11.38 -4.56 16.36
N ALA A 75 -10.78 -3.55 15.72
CA ALA A 75 -9.69 -3.77 14.79
C ALA A 75 -8.69 -2.61 14.75
N ILE A 76 -7.43 -2.93 14.50
CA ILE A 76 -6.36 -1.98 14.18
C ILE A 76 -5.80 -2.32 12.80
N PHE A 77 -5.88 -1.39 11.88
CA PHE A 77 -5.18 -1.41 10.61
C PHE A 77 -3.92 -0.55 10.73
N HIS A 78 -2.78 -1.20 10.96
CA HIS A 78 -1.51 -0.52 11.12
C HIS A 78 -0.80 -0.35 9.77
N LEU A 79 -1.08 0.78 9.12
CA LEU A 79 -0.53 1.16 7.81
C LEU A 79 0.53 2.27 7.94
N GLY A 80 0.65 2.88 9.13
CA GLY A 80 1.63 3.92 9.44
C GLY A 80 3.05 3.37 9.49
N ALA A 81 3.92 3.95 8.66
CA ALA A 81 5.34 3.64 8.62
C ALA A 81 6.10 4.72 7.83
N CYS A 82 7.41 4.82 8.04
CA CYS A 82 8.26 5.44 7.04
C CYS A 82 8.36 4.48 5.84
N SER A 83 7.77 4.85 4.70
CA SER A 83 7.72 4.02 3.49
C SER A 83 8.81 4.39 2.46
N SER A 84 9.72 5.31 2.78
CA SER A 84 10.80 5.72 1.90
C SER A 84 11.84 4.60 1.75
N THR A 85 11.96 4.06 0.54
CA THR A 85 13.01 3.07 0.20
C THR A 85 14.40 3.67 0.09
N THR A 86 14.50 5.01 0.11
CA THR A 86 15.75 5.78 0.05
C THR A 86 16.19 6.29 1.43
N GLU A 87 15.39 6.06 2.49
CA GLU A 87 15.78 6.41 3.84
C GLU A 87 17.01 5.60 4.28
N SER A 88 18.03 6.30 4.75
CA SER A 88 19.31 5.73 5.15
C SER A 88 19.48 5.59 6.67
N ASP A 89 18.70 6.30 7.48
CA ASP A 89 18.72 6.13 8.94
C ASP A 89 18.01 4.83 9.34
N ALA A 90 18.78 3.76 9.41
CA ALA A 90 18.29 2.45 9.84
C ALA A 90 17.75 2.48 11.28
N GLY A 91 18.35 3.28 12.17
CA GLY A 91 17.88 3.42 13.55
C GLY A 91 16.48 4.05 13.62
N TYR A 92 16.24 5.10 12.83
CA TYR A 92 14.92 5.69 12.68
C TYR A 92 13.90 4.69 12.13
N LEU A 93 14.25 3.98 11.06
CA LEU A 93 13.38 2.96 10.47
C LEU A 93 13.04 1.83 11.45
N LEU A 94 14.02 1.37 12.26
CA LEU A 94 13.76 0.34 13.26
C LEU A 94 12.81 0.85 14.36
N ARG A 95 13.01 2.05 14.88
CA ARG A 95 12.09 2.62 15.89
C ARG A 95 10.68 2.77 15.32
N ASN A 96 10.55 3.38 14.13
CA ASN A 96 9.28 3.76 13.56
C ASN A 96 8.52 2.58 12.90
N ASN A 97 9.22 1.64 12.27
CA ASN A 97 8.59 0.56 11.51
C ASN A 97 8.58 -0.78 12.24
N TYR A 98 9.56 -1.04 13.12
CA TYR A 98 9.67 -2.31 13.82
C TYR A 98 9.19 -2.22 15.27
N GLU A 99 9.80 -1.37 16.10
CA GLU A 99 9.44 -1.27 17.52
C GLU A 99 8.01 -0.76 17.71
N TYR A 100 7.60 0.26 16.96
CA TYR A 100 6.23 0.76 17.01
C TYR A 100 5.21 -0.32 16.60
N THR A 101 5.48 -1.07 15.52
CA THR A 101 4.61 -2.18 15.10
C THR A 101 4.50 -3.25 16.19
N LYS A 102 5.61 -3.58 16.89
CA LYS A 102 5.60 -4.53 18.01
C LYS A 102 4.68 -4.05 19.14
N SER A 103 4.85 -2.80 19.57
CA SER A 103 4.05 -2.22 20.66
C SER A 103 2.57 -2.26 20.31
N LEU A 104 2.19 -1.88 19.09
CA LEU A 104 0.80 -1.92 18.64
C LEU A 104 0.24 -3.34 18.54
N ALA A 105 1.04 -4.30 18.05
CA ALA A 105 0.60 -5.69 17.94
C ALA A 105 0.32 -6.30 19.33
N HIS A 106 1.18 -6.07 20.30
CA HIS A 106 0.96 -6.55 21.68
C HIS A 106 -0.26 -5.89 22.31
N TRP A 107 -0.36 -4.55 22.22
CA TRP A 107 -1.51 -3.83 22.74
C TRP A 107 -2.83 -4.31 22.12
N ALA A 108 -2.86 -4.52 20.79
CA ALA A 108 -4.05 -5.03 20.10
C ALA A 108 -4.49 -6.39 20.66
N LEU A 109 -3.54 -7.31 20.83
CA LEU A 109 -3.83 -8.66 21.32
C LEU A 109 -4.27 -8.68 22.78
N GLU A 110 -3.72 -7.82 23.63
CA GLU A 110 -4.13 -7.65 25.03
C GLU A 110 -5.56 -7.11 25.12
N ASN A 111 -5.94 -6.21 24.20
CA ASN A 111 -7.29 -5.64 24.10
C ASN A 111 -8.24 -6.44 23.20
N ARG A 112 -7.85 -7.65 22.74
CA ARG A 112 -8.63 -8.52 21.86
C ARG A 112 -9.03 -7.90 20.53
N ALA A 113 -8.32 -6.87 20.11
CA ALA A 113 -8.52 -6.22 18.81
C ALA A 113 -7.87 -7.04 17.69
N ARG A 114 -8.53 -7.10 16.56
CA ARG A 114 -7.96 -7.64 15.33
C ARG A 114 -6.78 -6.77 14.89
N PHE A 115 -5.62 -7.36 14.61
CA PHE A 115 -4.45 -6.62 14.16
C PHE A 115 -4.07 -6.99 12.72
N VAL A 116 -4.15 -6.01 11.82
CA VAL A 116 -3.72 -6.12 10.41
C VAL A 116 -2.63 -5.09 10.17
N TYR A 117 -1.47 -5.51 9.66
CA TYR A 117 -0.34 -4.59 9.48
C TYR A 117 0.24 -4.61 8.08
N ALA A 118 0.79 -3.46 7.67
CA ALA A 118 1.51 -3.32 6.40
C ALA A 118 2.92 -3.91 6.52
N SER A 119 3.16 -5.06 5.90
CA SER A 119 4.46 -5.50 5.42
C SER A 119 4.68 -4.95 4.00
N SER A 120 5.61 -5.50 3.23
CA SER A 120 5.94 -4.98 1.91
C SER A 120 6.55 -6.06 1.01
N ALA A 121 6.31 -5.99 -0.29
CA ALA A 121 7.05 -6.77 -1.29
C ALA A 121 8.56 -6.46 -1.29
N ALA A 122 8.99 -5.31 -0.74
CA ALA A 122 10.41 -4.99 -0.56
C ALA A 122 11.15 -5.98 0.35
N THR A 123 10.44 -6.78 1.16
CA THR A 123 11.00 -7.84 1.99
C THR A 123 11.58 -9.00 1.19
N TYR A 124 11.09 -9.23 -0.04
CA TYR A 124 11.59 -10.29 -0.92
C TYR A 124 12.99 -10.00 -1.48
N GLY A 125 13.40 -8.73 -1.48
CA GLY A 125 14.73 -8.34 -1.95
C GLY A 125 14.87 -8.42 -3.46
N GLY A 126 16.03 -8.94 -3.91
CA GLY A 126 16.38 -9.02 -5.34
C GLY A 126 15.84 -10.26 -6.08
N VAL A 127 14.89 -10.98 -5.52
CA VAL A 127 14.30 -12.15 -6.16
C VAL A 127 13.46 -11.71 -7.37
N GLU A 128 13.81 -12.22 -8.55
CA GLU A 128 13.11 -11.96 -9.82
C GLU A 128 12.33 -13.20 -10.25
N ALA A 129 11.21 -13.43 -9.58
CA ALA A 129 10.31 -14.57 -9.82
C ALA A 129 8.90 -14.21 -9.37
N VAL A 130 7.98 -15.14 -9.47
CA VAL A 130 6.70 -15.07 -8.77
C VAL A 130 6.97 -15.21 -7.27
N LEU A 131 6.62 -14.19 -6.50
CA LEU A 131 6.96 -14.04 -5.10
C LEU A 131 5.87 -14.68 -4.24
N SER A 132 6.24 -15.69 -3.43
CA SER A 132 5.31 -16.41 -2.55
C SER A 132 5.34 -15.88 -1.13
N ASP A 133 4.16 -15.64 -0.55
CA ASP A 133 3.98 -15.29 0.88
C ASP A 133 4.18 -16.48 1.84
N GLU A 134 4.35 -17.68 1.28
CA GLU A 134 4.74 -18.90 2.00
C GLU A 134 6.25 -19.19 1.96
N ALA A 135 7.03 -18.28 1.33
CA ALA A 135 8.48 -18.43 1.26
C ALA A 135 9.13 -18.43 2.65
N ASP A 136 10.22 -19.19 2.81
CA ASP A 136 11.02 -19.14 4.03
C ASP A 136 11.56 -17.72 4.25
N LEU A 137 11.09 -17.08 5.33
CA LEU A 137 11.51 -15.71 5.67
C LEU A 137 13.02 -15.61 5.86
N HIS A 138 13.68 -16.64 6.39
CA HIS A 138 15.13 -16.64 6.59
C HIS A 138 15.92 -16.67 5.28
N ALA A 139 15.30 -17.06 4.17
CA ALA A 139 15.91 -17.02 2.84
C ALA A 139 15.84 -15.64 2.17
N LEU A 140 14.94 -14.75 2.62
CA LEU A 140 14.75 -13.44 2.03
C LEU A 140 15.90 -12.47 2.31
N ARG A 141 16.22 -11.60 1.35
CA ARG A 141 17.35 -10.65 1.42
C ARG A 141 16.92 -9.26 0.96
N PRO A 142 16.26 -8.46 1.84
CA PRO A 142 15.87 -7.09 1.52
C PRO A 142 17.05 -6.24 1.00
N LEU A 143 16.79 -5.42 -0.03
CA LEU A 143 17.83 -4.62 -0.69
C LEU A 143 18.09 -3.26 -0.04
N ASN A 144 17.24 -2.82 0.89
CA ASN A 144 17.33 -1.53 1.56
C ASN A 144 16.83 -1.62 3.02
N ALA A 145 17.16 -0.59 3.80
CA ALA A 145 16.84 -0.55 5.23
C ALA A 145 15.32 -0.53 5.49
N TYR A 146 14.52 0.08 4.61
CA TYR A 146 13.07 0.02 4.69
C TYR A 146 12.54 -1.42 4.58
N GLY A 147 12.91 -2.13 3.51
CA GLY A 147 12.54 -3.54 3.32
C GLY A 147 12.98 -4.41 4.51
N TYR A 148 14.19 -4.16 5.02
CA TYR A 148 14.71 -4.86 6.20
C TYR A 148 13.88 -4.57 7.46
N SER A 149 13.47 -3.33 7.71
CA SER A 149 12.67 -2.97 8.88
C SER A 149 11.30 -3.68 8.90
N LYS A 150 10.67 -3.85 7.74
CA LYS A 150 9.44 -4.63 7.59
C LYS A 150 9.68 -6.13 7.75
N HIS A 151 10.73 -6.63 7.13
CA HIS A 151 11.14 -8.03 7.22
C HIS A 151 11.47 -8.45 8.66
N LEU A 152 12.13 -7.59 9.41
CA LEU A 152 12.46 -7.85 10.82
C LEU A 152 11.21 -8.09 11.68
N PHE A 153 10.12 -7.35 11.41
CA PHE A 153 8.85 -7.58 12.10
C PHE A 153 8.18 -8.89 11.65
N ASP A 154 8.23 -9.22 10.35
CA ASP A 154 7.72 -10.51 9.86
C ASP A 154 8.45 -11.68 10.54
N LEU A 155 9.78 -11.63 10.66
CA LEU A 155 10.59 -12.62 11.39
C LEU A 155 10.25 -12.67 12.89
N TYR A 156 10.08 -11.51 13.53
CA TYR A 156 9.69 -11.44 14.94
C TYR A 156 8.33 -12.10 15.15
N ALA A 157 7.34 -11.76 14.33
CA ALA A 157 6.00 -12.32 14.41
C ALA A 157 5.99 -13.84 14.23
N GLN A 158 6.78 -14.37 13.31
CA GLN A 158 6.94 -15.81 13.12
C GLN A 158 7.59 -16.47 14.35
N ARG A 159 8.72 -15.96 14.82
CA ARG A 159 9.48 -16.52 15.94
C ARG A 159 8.69 -16.53 17.24
N THR A 160 7.89 -15.50 17.48
CA THR A 160 7.07 -15.36 18.70
C THR A 160 5.68 -15.96 18.57
N ARG A 161 5.36 -16.58 17.44
CA ARG A 161 4.05 -17.13 17.09
C ARG A 161 2.93 -16.06 17.02
N LEU A 162 3.26 -14.79 17.01
CA LEU A 162 2.29 -13.71 16.78
C LEU A 162 1.61 -13.86 15.41
N ALA A 163 2.34 -14.34 14.40
CA ALA A 163 1.81 -14.59 13.06
C ALA A 163 0.59 -15.53 13.03
N GLU A 164 0.39 -16.35 14.06
CA GLU A 164 -0.80 -17.21 14.21
C GLU A 164 -2.05 -16.41 14.64
N ARG A 165 -1.90 -15.15 15.06
CA ARG A 165 -2.95 -14.31 15.64
C ARG A 165 -3.16 -12.99 14.93
N ILE A 166 -2.19 -12.53 14.11
CA ILE A 166 -2.21 -11.26 13.39
C ILE A 166 -2.10 -11.49 11.88
N CYS A 167 -2.47 -10.50 11.07
CA CYS A 167 -2.40 -10.57 9.61
C CYS A 167 -1.42 -9.54 9.07
N GLY A 168 -0.39 -9.98 8.37
CA GLY A 168 0.58 -9.14 7.69
C GLY A 168 0.35 -9.10 6.19
N LEU A 169 0.35 -7.92 5.61
CA LEU A 169 0.04 -7.68 4.20
C LEU A 169 1.27 -7.17 3.46
N LYS A 170 1.82 -8.01 2.58
CA LYS A 170 2.94 -7.64 1.70
C LYS A 170 2.38 -6.90 0.49
N TYR A 171 2.27 -5.57 0.61
CA TYR A 171 1.81 -4.72 -0.48
C TYR A 171 2.84 -4.65 -1.61
N PHE A 172 2.36 -4.83 -2.85
CA PHE A 172 3.14 -4.65 -4.07
C PHE A 172 3.13 -3.18 -4.53
N ASN A 173 3.27 -2.91 -5.82
CA ASN A 173 3.36 -1.54 -6.32
C ASN A 173 1.98 -0.86 -6.37
N VAL A 174 1.53 -0.39 -5.21
CA VAL A 174 0.25 0.30 -5.06
C VAL A 174 0.30 1.69 -5.65
N PHE A 175 -0.70 2.06 -6.46
CA PHE A 175 -0.90 3.39 -7.02
C PHE A 175 -2.37 3.82 -6.94
N GLY A 176 -2.63 5.12 -7.02
CA GLY A 176 -3.99 5.64 -7.05
C GLY A 176 -4.15 6.98 -6.33
N PRO A 177 -5.40 7.48 -6.17
CA PRO A 177 -5.66 8.76 -5.53
C PRO A 177 -5.10 8.84 -4.10
N ASN A 178 -4.76 10.05 -3.67
CA ASN A 178 -4.20 10.39 -2.36
C ASN A 178 -2.72 10.00 -2.16
N GLU A 179 -1.91 9.95 -3.24
CA GLU A 179 -0.47 9.72 -3.13
C GLU A 179 0.42 10.97 -3.31
N ASP A 180 -0.17 12.13 -3.58
CA ASP A 180 0.49 13.41 -3.87
C ASP A 180 1.52 13.83 -2.80
N HIS A 181 1.24 13.54 -1.52
CA HIS A 181 2.11 13.84 -0.39
C HIS A 181 3.43 13.04 -0.36
N LYS A 182 3.56 11.98 -1.16
CA LYS A 182 4.69 11.03 -1.08
C LYS A 182 5.99 11.52 -1.73
N GLY A 183 6.03 12.74 -2.26
CA GLY A 183 7.23 13.30 -2.90
C GLY A 183 7.81 12.37 -3.97
N GLU A 184 9.09 12.01 -3.86
CA GLU A 184 9.75 11.10 -4.80
C GLU A 184 9.21 9.64 -4.75
N MET A 185 8.49 9.29 -3.70
CA MET A 185 7.89 7.95 -3.55
C MET A 185 6.50 7.81 -4.19
N ARG A 186 6.02 8.87 -4.88
CA ARG A 186 4.79 8.78 -5.71
C ARG A 186 4.94 7.75 -6.81
N SER A 187 3.83 7.15 -7.21
CA SER A 187 3.83 6.19 -8.30
C SER A 187 4.31 6.80 -9.62
N ILE A 188 4.71 5.95 -10.55
CA ILE A 188 5.04 6.38 -11.91
C ILE A 188 3.81 6.97 -12.62
N VAL A 189 2.59 6.55 -12.28
CA VAL A 189 1.37 7.13 -12.89
C VAL A 189 1.27 8.62 -12.60
N GLN A 190 1.41 9.03 -11.34
CA GLN A 190 1.36 10.44 -10.98
C GLN A 190 2.55 11.22 -11.55
N LYS A 191 3.77 10.68 -11.43
CA LYS A 191 4.98 11.33 -11.99
C LYS A 191 4.90 11.48 -13.50
N ALA A 192 4.38 10.48 -14.21
CA ALA A 192 4.20 10.53 -15.64
C ALA A 192 3.15 11.57 -16.05
N TYR A 193 2.02 11.61 -15.33
CA TYR A 193 1.01 12.67 -15.54
C TYR A 193 1.62 14.07 -15.39
N GLU A 194 2.40 14.31 -14.33
CA GLU A 194 3.07 15.61 -14.11
C GLU A 194 4.08 15.94 -15.22
N GLN A 195 4.86 14.96 -15.71
CA GLN A 195 5.77 15.13 -16.83
C GLN A 195 5.02 15.50 -18.12
N ILE A 196 3.90 14.85 -18.40
CA ILE A 196 3.05 15.16 -19.56
C ILE A 196 2.52 16.60 -19.46
N GLN A 197 2.02 17.00 -18.28
CA GLN A 197 1.53 18.38 -18.08
C GLN A 197 2.64 19.43 -18.25
N ALA A 198 3.86 19.11 -17.85
CA ALA A 198 5.01 20.03 -17.93
C ALA A 198 5.64 20.13 -19.33
N GLY A 199 5.69 19.04 -20.10
CA GLY A 199 6.45 18.99 -21.36
C GLY A 199 5.90 18.07 -22.44
N GLY A 200 4.76 17.43 -22.22
CA GLY A 200 4.07 16.58 -23.20
C GLY A 200 4.73 15.22 -23.45
N SER A 201 5.79 14.85 -22.71
CA SER A 201 6.48 13.55 -22.83
C SER A 201 6.75 12.93 -21.48
N ILE A 202 6.97 11.61 -21.48
CA ILE A 202 7.37 10.81 -20.30
C ILE A 202 8.78 10.27 -20.52
N ARG A 203 9.59 10.26 -19.47
CA ARG A 203 10.92 9.66 -19.45
C ARG A 203 10.93 8.35 -18.70
N LEU A 204 11.31 7.26 -19.39
CA LEU A 204 11.53 5.94 -18.81
C LEU A 204 13.00 5.54 -18.90
N PHE A 205 13.46 4.69 -17.97
CA PHE A 205 14.81 4.18 -18.04
C PHE A 205 14.96 3.13 -19.14
N LYS A 206 16.07 3.22 -19.89
CA LYS A 206 16.53 2.15 -20.76
C LYS A 206 16.79 0.88 -19.96
N SER A 207 16.66 -0.25 -20.63
CA SER A 207 17.12 -1.52 -20.08
C SER A 207 18.66 -1.59 -20.14
N HIS A 208 19.25 -2.23 -19.11
CA HIS A 208 20.68 -2.60 -19.09
C HIS A 208 20.85 -4.13 -19.13
N ARG A 209 19.77 -4.84 -19.44
CA ARG A 209 19.78 -6.31 -19.59
C ARG A 209 19.24 -6.68 -20.96
N PRO A 210 19.91 -7.59 -21.71
CA PRO A 210 19.51 -7.96 -23.05
C PRO A 210 18.16 -8.70 -23.13
N GLU A 211 17.70 -9.29 -22.00
CA GLU A 211 16.43 -10.00 -21.90
C GLU A 211 15.21 -9.09 -21.91
N TYR A 212 15.41 -7.79 -21.67
CA TYR A 212 14.33 -6.80 -21.63
C TYR A 212 14.61 -5.67 -22.61
N ARG A 213 13.63 -5.29 -23.41
CA ARG A 213 13.69 -4.06 -24.19
C ARG A 213 13.44 -2.85 -23.28
N ASP A 214 13.73 -1.65 -23.77
CA ASP A 214 13.48 -0.39 -23.07
C ASP A 214 12.00 -0.26 -22.69
N GLY A 215 11.72 -0.04 -21.40
CA GLY A 215 10.36 0.07 -20.88
C GLY A 215 9.60 -1.25 -20.70
N GLU A 216 10.21 -2.40 -21.00
CA GLU A 216 9.59 -3.73 -20.85
C GLU A 216 9.94 -4.43 -19.52
N GLN A 217 10.65 -3.76 -18.63
CA GLN A 217 10.80 -4.24 -17.25
C GLN A 217 9.42 -4.32 -16.58
N GLN A 218 9.18 -5.36 -15.78
CA GLN A 218 7.84 -5.70 -15.30
C GLN A 218 7.69 -5.53 -13.79
N ARG A 219 6.52 -5.08 -13.37
CA ARG A 219 6.12 -4.97 -11.96
C ARG A 219 4.69 -5.43 -11.79
N ASP A 220 4.40 -5.93 -10.61
CA ASP A 220 3.03 -6.12 -10.16
C ASP A 220 2.49 -4.77 -9.66
N PHE A 221 1.74 -4.09 -10.53
CA PHE A 221 1.03 -2.85 -10.19
C PHE A 221 -0.37 -3.19 -9.73
N ILE A 222 -0.79 -2.57 -8.63
CA ILE A 222 -2.14 -2.79 -8.10
C ILE A 222 -2.79 -1.45 -7.72
N TYR A 223 -4.06 -1.33 -8.06
CA TYR A 223 -4.84 -0.13 -7.76
C TYR A 223 -5.25 -0.07 -6.29
N VAL A 224 -5.18 1.11 -5.68
CA VAL A 224 -5.45 1.28 -4.24
C VAL A 224 -6.85 0.85 -3.84
N LYS A 225 -7.86 0.98 -4.73
CA LYS A 225 -9.23 0.52 -4.45
C LYS A 225 -9.31 -1.00 -4.31
N ASP A 226 -8.57 -1.76 -5.12
CA ASP A 226 -8.49 -3.23 -4.99
C ASP A 226 -7.71 -3.62 -3.72
N VAL A 227 -6.64 -2.88 -3.41
CA VAL A 227 -5.82 -3.08 -2.22
C VAL A 227 -6.66 -3.02 -0.93
N VAL A 228 -7.48 -1.98 -0.80
CA VAL A 228 -8.31 -1.83 0.41
C VAL A 228 -9.43 -2.87 0.48
N ASP A 229 -9.92 -3.31 -0.65
CA ASP A 229 -10.90 -4.39 -0.72
C ASP A 229 -10.32 -5.73 -0.25
N MET A 230 -9.11 -6.10 -0.74
CA MET A 230 -8.37 -7.28 -0.29
C MET A 230 -8.03 -7.18 1.21
N THR A 231 -7.60 -5.99 1.67
CA THR A 231 -7.26 -5.73 3.07
C THR A 231 -8.47 -5.96 3.99
N LEU A 232 -9.63 -5.42 3.63
CA LEU A 232 -10.87 -5.59 4.40
C LEU A 232 -11.36 -7.03 4.38
N HIS A 233 -11.31 -7.73 3.23
CA HIS A 233 -11.65 -9.14 3.14
C HIS A 233 -10.81 -9.99 4.11
N LEU A 234 -9.47 -9.84 4.09
CA LEU A 234 -8.59 -10.59 4.98
C LEU A 234 -8.84 -10.29 6.47
N ALA A 235 -9.26 -9.07 6.79
CA ALA A 235 -9.66 -8.73 8.15
C ALA A 235 -10.99 -9.41 8.54
N GLU A 236 -11.99 -9.43 7.64
CA GLU A 236 -13.32 -10.00 7.86
C GLU A 236 -13.31 -11.52 8.02
N VAL A 237 -12.48 -12.22 7.23
CA VAL A 237 -12.33 -13.68 7.35
C VAL A 237 -11.37 -14.09 8.48
N ASN A 238 -10.92 -13.14 9.30
CA ASN A 238 -9.95 -13.38 10.37
C ASN A 238 -8.68 -14.10 9.91
N ALA A 239 -8.18 -13.77 8.72
CA ALA A 239 -6.98 -14.36 8.16
C ALA A 239 -5.75 -14.10 9.05
N THR A 240 -4.84 -15.07 9.20
CA THR A 240 -3.61 -14.95 10.00
C THR A 240 -2.38 -15.34 9.20
N GLY A 241 -1.21 -14.81 9.59
CA GLY A 241 0.03 -14.99 8.85
C GLY A 241 0.26 -13.89 7.82
N LEU A 242 1.07 -14.18 6.82
CA LEU A 242 1.45 -13.23 5.76
C LEU A 242 0.64 -13.49 4.50
N TYR A 243 0.22 -12.42 3.84
CA TYR A 243 -0.49 -12.45 2.55
C TYR A 243 0.10 -11.45 1.58
N ASN A 244 0.29 -11.85 0.34
CA ASN A 244 0.57 -10.92 -0.74
C ASN A 244 -0.69 -10.14 -1.12
N VAL A 245 -0.54 -8.83 -1.25
CA VAL A 245 -1.56 -7.92 -1.77
C VAL A 245 -1.00 -7.28 -3.04
N GLY A 246 -1.29 -7.93 -4.15
CA GLY A 246 -0.85 -7.59 -5.51
C GLY A 246 -1.90 -8.01 -6.52
N SER A 247 -1.69 -7.66 -7.79
CA SER A 247 -2.60 -8.04 -8.87
C SER A 247 -2.44 -9.51 -9.29
N GLY A 248 -1.28 -10.11 -9.02
CA GLY A 248 -0.91 -11.43 -9.51
C GLY A 248 -0.56 -11.44 -11.01
N THR A 249 -0.47 -10.27 -11.63
CA THR A 249 -0.15 -10.10 -13.05
C THR A 249 0.94 -9.06 -13.22
N PRO A 250 2.12 -9.43 -13.77
CA PRO A 250 3.18 -8.48 -14.01
C PRO A 250 2.88 -7.67 -15.27
N HIS A 251 3.10 -6.36 -15.19
CA HIS A 251 2.93 -5.43 -16.30
C HIS A 251 4.19 -4.64 -16.56
N THR A 252 4.45 -4.29 -17.82
CA THR A 252 5.58 -3.46 -18.22
C THR A 252 5.34 -1.99 -17.87
N TRP A 253 6.44 -1.21 -17.80
CA TRP A 253 6.33 0.23 -17.67
C TRP A 253 5.54 0.85 -18.83
N LEU A 254 5.70 0.32 -20.05
CA LEU A 254 4.94 0.76 -21.21
C LEU A 254 3.44 0.53 -21.05
N GLN A 255 3.04 -0.64 -20.52
CA GLN A 255 1.63 -0.94 -20.24
C GLN A 255 1.05 -0.03 -19.15
N LEU A 256 1.87 0.43 -18.20
CA LEU A 256 1.44 1.37 -17.17
C LEU A 256 1.24 2.79 -17.72
N VAL A 257 2.17 3.30 -18.57
CA VAL A 257 2.16 4.72 -18.94
C VAL A 257 1.33 5.04 -20.18
N ARG A 258 1.15 4.10 -21.11
CA ARG A 258 0.33 4.32 -22.33
C ARG A 258 -1.12 4.71 -22.04
N PRO A 259 -1.81 4.09 -21.08
CA PRO A 259 -3.18 4.49 -20.73
C PRO A 259 -3.28 5.94 -20.24
N ILE A 260 -2.19 6.56 -19.73
CA ILE A 260 -2.18 7.96 -19.31
C ILE A 260 -2.38 8.87 -20.53
N PHE A 261 -1.62 8.64 -21.60
CA PHE A 261 -1.76 9.41 -22.86
C PHE A 261 -3.15 9.24 -23.43
N HIS A 262 -3.66 8.00 -23.44
CA HIS A 262 -5.00 7.71 -23.93
C HIS A 262 -6.09 8.43 -23.10
N ALA A 263 -5.98 8.41 -21.79
CA ALA A 263 -6.92 9.09 -20.89
C ALA A 263 -6.90 10.63 -21.05
N LEU A 264 -5.77 11.19 -21.52
CA LEU A 264 -5.61 12.61 -21.78
C LEU A 264 -5.89 12.99 -23.24
N GLU A 265 -6.23 12.03 -24.09
CA GLU A 265 -6.41 12.22 -25.54
C GLU A 265 -5.18 12.85 -26.23
N LEU A 266 -3.98 12.46 -25.81
CA LEU A 266 -2.71 12.97 -26.30
C LEU A 266 -1.95 11.87 -27.07
N PRO A 267 -1.14 12.26 -28.08
CA PRO A 267 -0.26 11.30 -28.76
C PRO A 267 0.84 10.79 -27.81
N GLU A 268 1.16 9.50 -27.89
CA GLU A 268 2.23 8.91 -27.09
C GLU A 268 3.59 9.57 -27.41
N ARG A 269 4.28 10.06 -26.36
CA ARG A 269 5.64 10.62 -26.42
C ARG A 269 6.45 10.08 -25.25
N ILE A 270 7.18 9.01 -25.50
CA ILE A 270 8.00 8.31 -24.50
C ILE A 270 9.46 8.43 -24.90
N GLU A 271 10.27 9.00 -24.01
CA GLU A 271 11.73 9.15 -24.15
C GLU A 271 12.42 8.12 -23.25
N PHE A 272 13.37 7.38 -23.80
CA PHE A 272 14.18 6.46 -23.02
C PHE A 272 15.51 7.11 -22.63
N ILE A 273 15.73 7.20 -21.31
CA ILE A 273 16.93 7.84 -20.73
C ILE A 273 17.82 6.80 -20.06
N GLU A 274 19.12 7.11 -19.93
CA GLU A 274 20.06 6.24 -19.23
C GLU A 274 19.72 6.13 -17.74
N MET A 275 19.72 4.88 -17.22
CA MET A 275 19.56 4.66 -15.80
C MET A 275 20.84 5.09 -15.06
N PRO A 276 20.73 5.91 -13.99
CA PRO A 276 21.86 6.29 -13.17
C PRO A 276 22.65 5.06 -12.67
N PRO A 277 24.00 5.09 -12.74
CA PRO A 277 24.82 3.90 -12.41
C PRO A 277 24.57 3.33 -11.03
N HIS A 278 24.29 4.19 -10.02
CA HIS A 278 24.06 3.76 -8.62
C HIS A 278 22.72 3.01 -8.43
N LEU A 279 21.80 3.09 -9.39
CA LEU A 279 20.51 2.37 -9.36
C LEU A 279 20.60 0.99 -10.02
N ARG A 280 21.51 0.79 -10.99
CA ARG A 280 21.54 -0.42 -11.83
C ARG A 280 21.63 -1.72 -11.04
N GLY A 281 22.48 -1.76 -10.00
CA GLY A 281 22.67 -2.95 -9.15
C GLY A 281 21.52 -3.22 -8.16
N LYS A 282 20.60 -2.28 -7.97
CA LYS A 282 19.46 -2.39 -7.05
C LYS A 282 18.12 -2.41 -7.78
N TYR A 283 18.13 -2.31 -9.12
CA TYR A 283 16.94 -2.23 -9.94
C TYR A 283 16.40 -3.65 -10.22
N GLN A 284 15.21 -3.93 -9.75
CA GLN A 284 14.52 -5.18 -10.06
C GLN A 284 13.92 -5.10 -11.46
N TYR A 285 14.06 -6.17 -12.24
CA TYR A 285 13.50 -6.25 -13.59
C TYR A 285 12.15 -6.95 -13.65
N TYR A 286 11.85 -7.75 -12.64
CA TYR A 286 10.60 -8.49 -12.57
C TYR A 286 10.10 -8.61 -11.13
N THR A 287 8.82 -8.35 -10.90
CA THR A 287 8.10 -8.70 -9.67
C THR A 287 6.67 -9.11 -10.00
N CYS A 288 6.19 -10.18 -9.37
CA CYS A 288 4.82 -10.67 -9.49
C CYS A 288 4.41 -11.31 -8.17
N ALA A 289 3.24 -10.96 -7.64
CA ALA A 289 2.68 -11.59 -6.46
C ALA A 289 2.12 -12.98 -6.79
N ASN A 290 2.47 -14.00 -6.01
CA ASN A 290 1.60 -15.16 -5.90
C ASN A 290 0.43 -14.77 -4.98
N VAL A 291 -0.80 -14.84 -5.48
CA VAL A 291 -2.03 -14.49 -4.75
C VAL A 291 -2.91 -15.71 -4.44
N ASP A 292 -2.39 -16.93 -4.61
CA ASP A 292 -3.15 -18.17 -4.40
C ASP A 292 -3.63 -18.28 -2.97
N ARG A 293 -2.81 -17.90 -1.99
CA ARG A 293 -3.19 -17.90 -0.58
C ARG A 293 -4.34 -16.92 -0.29
N LEU A 294 -4.33 -15.72 -0.86
CA LEU A 294 -5.45 -14.78 -0.78
C LEU A 294 -6.71 -15.40 -1.40
N ARG A 295 -6.60 -16.00 -2.61
CA ARG A 295 -7.73 -16.66 -3.27
C ARG A 295 -8.29 -17.82 -2.45
N ALA A 296 -7.44 -18.59 -1.79
CA ALA A 296 -7.86 -19.70 -0.91
C ALA A 296 -8.69 -19.26 0.30
N THR A 297 -8.67 -17.96 0.68
CA THR A 297 -9.55 -17.39 1.72
C THR A 297 -10.98 -17.12 1.23
N GLY A 298 -11.28 -17.39 -0.03
CA GLY A 298 -12.57 -17.10 -0.66
C GLY A 298 -12.65 -15.72 -1.32
N TYR A 299 -11.53 -15.02 -1.48
CA TYR A 299 -11.50 -13.76 -2.23
C TYR A 299 -11.60 -14.05 -3.74
N ASP A 300 -12.77 -13.85 -4.31
CA ASP A 300 -13.11 -14.17 -5.72
C ASP A 300 -13.22 -12.92 -6.62
N ARG A 301 -13.12 -11.72 -6.05
CA ARG A 301 -13.25 -10.47 -6.82
C ARG A 301 -12.15 -10.35 -7.86
N PRO A 302 -12.49 -9.91 -9.09
CA PRO A 302 -11.50 -9.61 -10.10
C PRO A 302 -10.67 -8.38 -9.68
N VAL A 303 -9.39 -8.40 -10.03
CA VAL A 303 -8.55 -7.20 -9.94
C VAL A 303 -8.89 -6.27 -11.10
N THR A 304 -8.97 -4.99 -10.83
CA THR A 304 -9.20 -3.96 -11.84
C THR A 304 -8.13 -4.03 -12.93
N PRO A 305 -8.48 -4.15 -14.21
CA PRO A 305 -7.51 -4.12 -15.30
C PRO A 305 -6.63 -2.87 -15.23
N LEU A 306 -5.32 -3.02 -15.44
CA LEU A 306 -4.36 -1.92 -15.26
C LEU A 306 -4.74 -0.65 -16.05
N ALA A 307 -5.16 -0.81 -17.31
CA ALA A 307 -5.55 0.32 -18.14
C ALA A 307 -6.77 1.07 -17.58
N ASP A 308 -7.75 0.34 -17.05
CA ASP A 308 -8.96 0.93 -16.45
C ASP A 308 -8.62 1.65 -15.14
N ALA A 309 -7.76 1.06 -14.31
CA ALA A 309 -7.28 1.65 -13.07
C ALA A 309 -6.49 2.95 -13.31
N VAL A 310 -5.59 2.96 -14.30
CA VAL A 310 -4.84 4.15 -14.69
C VAL A 310 -5.78 5.22 -15.26
N THR A 311 -6.72 4.84 -16.11
CA THR A 311 -7.71 5.76 -16.68
C THR A 311 -8.57 6.39 -15.58
N ASP A 312 -9.10 5.60 -14.64
CA ASP A 312 -9.87 6.12 -13.51
C ASP A 312 -9.04 7.12 -12.67
N TYR A 313 -7.80 6.75 -12.34
CA TYR A 313 -6.92 7.61 -11.55
C TYR A 313 -6.62 8.94 -12.26
N VAL A 314 -6.28 8.90 -13.55
CA VAL A 314 -5.98 10.11 -14.33
C VAL A 314 -7.21 10.99 -14.50
N THR A 315 -8.32 10.44 -15.00
CA THR A 315 -9.49 11.24 -15.39
C THR A 315 -10.31 11.73 -14.21
N ASN A 316 -10.45 10.89 -13.17
CA ASN A 316 -11.32 11.21 -12.05
C ASN A 316 -10.62 11.90 -10.88
N TYR A 317 -9.28 11.82 -10.80
CA TYR A 317 -8.54 12.39 -9.67
C TYR A 317 -7.45 13.36 -10.12
N LEU A 318 -6.48 12.94 -10.94
CA LEU A 318 -5.35 13.82 -11.31
C LEU A 318 -5.80 15.04 -12.12
N VAL A 319 -6.60 14.86 -13.16
CA VAL A 319 -7.14 15.96 -13.99
C VAL A 319 -8.02 16.89 -13.17
N LYS A 320 -8.81 16.34 -12.23
CA LYS A 320 -9.74 17.11 -11.40
C LYS A 320 -9.09 17.70 -10.14
N GLY A 321 -7.84 17.32 -9.83
CA GLY A 321 -7.13 17.78 -8.64
C GLY A 321 -7.87 17.49 -7.34
N ARG A 322 -8.49 16.31 -7.19
CA ARG A 322 -9.29 15.98 -6.02
C ARG A 322 -8.87 14.67 -5.33
N ALA A 323 -9.16 14.58 -4.06
CA ALA A 323 -9.00 13.37 -3.28
C ALA A 323 -10.12 12.34 -3.54
N LEU A 324 -9.96 11.15 -2.98
CA LEU A 324 -10.98 10.08 -2.97
C LEU A 324 -12.14 10.48 -2.07
N GLU A 325 -13.37 10.44 -2.59
CA GLU A 325 -14.60 10.85 -1.90
C GLU A 325 -15.53 9.66 -1.64
N ILE A 326 -16.37 9.74 -0.59
CA ILE A 326 -17.30 8.66 -0.21
C ILE A 326 -18.26 8.29 -1.35
N THR A 327 -18.62 9.27 -2.18
CA THR A 327 -19.49 9.09 -3.35
C THR A 327 -18.81 8.38 -4.52
N ASP A 328 -17.49 8.27 -4.52
CA ASP A 328 -16.76 7.60 -5.60
C ASP A 328 -17.09 6.10 -5.63
N ALA A 329 -17.37 5.59 -6.82
CA ALA A 329 -17.63 4.16 -7.00
C ALA A 329 -16.36 3.32 -6.79
N ALA A 330 -16.52 2.11 -6.23
CA ALA A 330 -15.54 1.05 -6.49
C ALA A 330 -15.60 0.71 -7.98
N ILE A 331 -14.47 0.41 -8.60
CA ILE A 331 -14.47 0.03 -10.03
C ILE A 331 -15.08 -1.37 -10.20
N ALA A 332 -14.81 -2.28 -9.27
CA ALA A 332 -15.46 -3.58 -9.22
C ALA A 332 -16.86 -3.47 -8.58
N ALA A 333 -17.85 -4.12 -9.17
CA ALA A 333 -19.21 -4.15 -8.65
C ALA A 333 -19.25 -4.67 -7.20
N PRO A 334 -20.08 -4.10 -6.31
CA PRO A 334 -20.19 -4.58 -4.94
C PRO A 334 -20.67 -6.03 -4.92
N LEU A 335 -20.10 -6.85 -4.03
CA LEU A 335 -20.66 -8.17 -3.74
C LEU A 335 -22.12 -8.01 -3.32
N LYS A 336 -22.99 -8.89 -3.84
CA LYS A 336 -24.32 -9.08 -3.27
C LYS A 336 -24.12 -9.51 -1.82
N ALA A 337 -24.81 -8.86 -0.89
CA ALA A 337 -24.87 -9.29 0.49
C ALA A 337 -25.22 -10.80 0.52
N PRO A 338 -24.60 -11.61 1.40
CA PRO A 338 -25.03 -12.99 1.58
C PRO A 338 -26.48 -12.99 2.04
N SER A 339 -27.30 -13.75 1.31
CA SER A 339 -28.73 -13.98 1.58
C SER A 339 -28.91 -14.74 2.87
#